data_dbc1dcbf056038f106b002cff757d628
#
_entry.id   dbc1dcbf056038f106b002cff757d628
#
_cell.length_a   1.000
_cell.length_b   1.000
_cell.length_c   1.000
_cell.angle_alpha   90.00
_cell.angle_beta   90.00
_cell.angle_gamma   90.00
#
_symmetry.space_group_name_H-M   'P 1'
#
loop_
_entity.id
_entity.type
_entity.pdbx_description
1 polymer ?
#
loop_
_entity_poly.entity_id
_entity_poly.type
_entity_poly.pdbx_seq_one_letter_code
_entity_poly.pdbx_strand_id
1 'polypeptide(L)'
;DALQHPEEIPAPTGRNLYRIVAECLTNAGKHAPGATVRVALSGGKGEGVRLKVTNPVRGSQTGRSTVPGSGSGLIGVAERVESLAGRIDYGTQQGEFVVEVWLPW
;
A
#
# COMPACT_ATOMS: atom_id res chain seq x y z
N ASP A 1 -6.52 -6.42 -13.03
CA ASP A 1 -6.47 -5.04 -13.08
C ASP A 1 -5.74 -4.44 -14.25
N ALA A 2 -5.18 -3.26 -14.05
CA ALA A 2 -4.57 -2.54 -15.15
C ALA A 2 -3.08 -2.84 -15.30
N LEU A 3 -2.55 -3.78 -14.57
CA LEU A 3 -1.14 -4.13 -14.65
C LEU A 3 -0.88 -4.97 -15.89
N GLN A 4 0.05 -4.51 -16.72
CA GLN A 4 0.37 -5.15 -17.99
C GLN A 4 1.55 -6.10 -17.80
N HIS A 5 1.37 -7.30 -18.31
CA HIS A 5 2.43 -8.31 -18.31
C HIS A 5 3.02 -8.57 -16.93
N PRO A 6 2.17 -8.91 -15.95
CA PRO A 6 2.70 -9.16 -14.60
C PRO A 6 3.69 -10.31 -14.56
N GLU A 7 3.62 -11.20 -15.52
CA GLU A 7 4.57 -12.32 -15.58
C GLU A 7 6.00 -11.86 -15.85
N GLU A 8 6.18 -10.63 -16.32
CA GLU A 8 7.50 -10.11 -16.61
C GLU A 8 8.11 -9.34 -15.43
N ILE A 9 7.38 -9.21 -14.35
CA ILE A 9 7.92 -8.52 -13.17
C ILE A 9 9.11 -9.33 -12.63
N PRO A 10 10.25 -8.68 -12.40
CA PRO A 10 11.38 -9.41 -11.82
C PRO A 10 11.01 -10.01 -10.47
N ALA A 11 11.55 -11.19 -10.18
CA ALA A 11 11.21 -11.88 -8.95
C ALA A 11 11.43 -11.04 -7.69
N PRO A 12 12.55 -10.29 -7.58
CA PRO A 12 12.70 -9.46 -6.38
C PRO A 12 11.61 -8.41 -6.25
N THR A 13 11.22 -7.79 -7.35
CA THR A 13 10.15 -6.79 -7.33
C THR A 13 8.84 -7.43 -6.89
N GLY A 14 8.53 -8.59 -7.43
CA GLY A 14 7.31 -9.30 -7.06
C GLY A 14 7.28 -9.67 -5.59
N ARG A 15 8.40 -10.13 -5.06
CA ARG A 15 8.46 -10.47 -3.64
C ARG A 15 8.25 -9.25 -2.76
N ASN A 16 8.82 -8.13 -3.16
CA ASN A 16 8.64 -6.91 -2.39
C ASN A 16 7.22 -6.40 -2.46
N LEU A 17 6.60 -6.48 -3.64
CA LEU A 17 5.17 -6.13 -3.76
C LEU A 17 4.33 -6.99 -2.83
N TYR A 18 4.60 -8.29 -2.79
CA TYR A 18 3.85 -9.18 -1.93
C TYR A 18 3.98 -8.75 -0.46
N ARG A 19 5.18 -8.44 -0.03
CA ARG A 19 5.40 -8.03 1.35
C ARG A 19 4.70 -6.72 1.66
N ILE A 20 4.75 -5.79 0.73
CA ILE A 20 4.09 -4.50 0.93
C ILE A 20 2.59 -4.70 1.07
N VAL A 21 2.00 -5.50 0.19
CA VAL A 21 0.57 -5.76 0.27
C VAL A 21 0.23 -6.44 1.59
N ALA A 22 1.03 -7.43 1.99
CA ALA A 22 0.77 -8.14 3.24
C ALA A 22 0.80 -7.21 4.44
N GLU A 23 1.75 -6.28 4.47
CA GLU A 23 1.83 -5.32 5.56
C GLU A 23 0.63 -4.39 5.56
N CYS A 24 0.21 -3.94 4.38
CA CYS A 24 -0.96 -3.07 4.30
C CYS A 24 -2.22 -3.79 4.75
N LEU A 25 -2.37 -5.06 4.38
CA LEU A 25 -3.54 -5.83 4.81
C LEU A 25 -3.52 -6.07 6.30
N THR A 26 -2.36 -6.36 6.87
CA THR A 26 -2.23 -6.54 8.31
C THR A 26 -2.61 -5.25 9.02
N ASN A 27 -2.13 -4.14 8.50
CA ASN A 27 -2.41 -2.85 9.08
C ASN A 27 -3.91 -2.54 9.04
N ALA A 28 -4.54 -2.81 7.91
CA ALA A 28 -5.98 -2.59 7.78
C ALA A 28 -6.75 -3.47 8.76
N GLY A 29 -6.30 -4.70 8.95
CA GLY A 29 -6.96 -5.59 9.89
C GLY A 29 -6.88 -5.10 11.33
N LYS A 30 -5.79 -4.45 11.67
CA LYS A 30 -5.63 -3.90 13.02
C LYS A 30 -6.50 -2.68 13.26
N HIS A 31 -6.63 -1.83 12.25
CA HIS A 31 -7.23 -0.52 12.45
C HIS A 31 -8.64 -0.41 11.90
N ALA A 32 -9.06 -1.34 11.08
CA ALA A 32 -10.40 -1.36 10.54
C ALA A 32 -10.87 -2.81 10.39
N PRO A 33 -10.94 -3.55 11.49
CA PRO A 33 -11.30 -4.97 11.41
C PRO A 33 -12.67 -5.14 10.78
N GLY A 34 -12.78 -6.09 9.88
CA GLY A 34 -14.04 -6.35 9.21
C GLY A 34 -14.33 -5.45 8.04
N ALA A 35 -13.52 -4.43 7.82
CA ALA A 35 -13.76 -3.53 6.70
C ALA A 35 -13.26 -4.16 5.41
N THR A 36 -13.90 -3.77 4.31
CA THR A 36 -13.46 -4.18 2.99
C THR A 36 -12.19 -3.46 2.62
N VAL A 37 -11.21 -4.20 2.16
CA VAL A 37 -9.95 -3.63 1.69
C VAL A 37 -9.89 -3.82 0.19
N ARG A 38 -9.61 -2.73 -0.52
CA ARG A 38 -9.46 -2.79 -1.96
C ARG A 38 -8.00 -2.65 -2.32
N VAL A 39 -7.55 -3.53 -3.21
CA VAL A 39 -6.18 -3.52 -3.69
C VAL A 39 -6.21 -3.40 -5.20
N ALA A 40 -5.49 -2.43 -5.72
CA ALA A 40 -5.42 -2.24 -7.16
C ALA A 40 -3.97 -2.14 -7.59
N LEU A 41 -3.66 -2.81 -8.68
CA LEU A 41 -2.33 -2.77 -9.28
C LEU A 41 -2.46 -2.24 -10.70
N SER A 42 -1.50 -1.42 -11.09
CA SER A 42 -1.49 -0.89 -12.46
C SER A 42 -0.05 -0.63 -12.86
N GLY A 43 0.15 -0.31 -14.14
CA GLY A 43 1.45 0.02 -14.67
C GLY A 43 1.94 -1.01 -15.65
N GLY A 44 3.22 -0.96 -15.94
CA GLY A 44 3.84 -1.87 -16.88
C GLY A 44 5.33 -1.64 -16.96
N LYS A 45 5.98 -2.49 -17.72
CA LYS A 45 7.41 -2.41 -17.90
C LYS A 45 7.78 -1.07 -18.50
N GLY A 46 8.76 -0.41 -17.93
CA GLY A 46 9.17 0.92 -18.35
C GLY A 46 8.39 2.02 -17.66
N GLU A 47 7.24 1.72 -17.06
CA GLU A 47 6.42 2.70 -16.38
C GLU A 47 6.42 2.53 -14.88
N GLY A 48 6.75 1.33 -14.43
CA GLY A 48 6.72 1.02 -13.02
C GLY A 48 5.43 0.33 -12.62
N VAL A 49 5.38 -0.07 -11.36
CA VAL A 49 4.21 -0.73 -10.80
C VAL A 49 3.59 0.19 -9.78
N ARG A 50 2.29 0.43 -9.91
CA ARG A 50 1.54 1.21 -8.93
C ARG A 50 0.65 0.28 -8.14
N LEU A 51 0.69 0.45 -6.83
CA LEU A 51 -0.15 -0.30 -5.92
C LEU A 51 -0.96 0.69 -5.11
N LYS A 52 -2.26 0.45 -5.04
CA LYS A 52 -3.12 1.29 -4.21
C LYS A 52 -3.95 0.38 -3.31
N VAL A 53 -3.86 0.62 -2.02
CA VAL A 53 -4.62 -0.12 -1.02
C VAL A 53 -5.51 0.87 -0.30
N THR A 54 -6.80 0.58 -0.24
CA THR A 54 -7.79 1.50 0.31
C THR A 54 -8.71 0.74 1.25
N ASN A 55 -8.98 1.33 2.41
CA ASN A 55 -9.99 0.79 3.30
C ASN A 55 -10.72 1.94 3.96
N PRO A 56 -12.02 1.74 4.28
CA PRO A 56 -12.76 2.79 4.97
C PRO A 56 -12.28 2.96 6.40
N VAL A 57 -12.36 4.17 6.91
CA VAL A 57 -12.08 4.42 8.31
C VAL A 57 -13.31 5.07 8.92
N ARG A 58 -13.52 4.80 10.20
CA ARG A 58 -14.65 5.38 10.88
C ARG A 58 -14.42 6.86 11.10
N GLY A 59 -15.49 7.63 10.96
CA GLY A 59 -15.36 9.06 11.06
C GLY A 59 -14.73 9.54 12.34
N SER A 60 -15.11 8.93 13.44
CA SER A 60 -14.59 9.35 14.73
C SER A 60 -13.11 9.07 14.89
N GLN A 61 -12.58 8.22 14.05
CA GLN A 61 -11.19 7.84 14.13
C GLN A 61 -10.31 8.59 13.16
N THR A 62 -10.92 9.44 12.38
CA THR A 62 -10.14 10.17 11.41
C THR A 62 -9.08 10.97 12.11
N GLY A 63 -8.00 11.10 11.44
CA GLY A 63 -6.93 11.90 11.93
C GLY A 63 -6.03 11.10 12.80
N ARG A 64 -5.91 11.45 13.98
CA ARG A 64 -4.80 11.04 14.79
C ARG A 64 -4.78 9.59 15.25
N SER A 65 -5.93 9.01 15.39
CA SER A 65 -5.96 7.72 16.08
C SER A 65 -5.17 6.65 15.36
N THR A 66 -5.16 6.70 14.08
CA THR A 66 -4.49 5.67 13.32
C THR A 66 -3.00 5.90 13.27
N VAL A 67 -2.59 7.11 13.49
CA VAL A 67 -1.20 7.44 13.25
C VAL A 67 -0.25 6.71 14.17
N PRO A 68 -0.44 6.72 15.47
CA PRO A 68 0.57 6.12 16.35
C PRO A 68 0.69 4.61 16.15
N GLY A 69 -0.44 3.96 16.13
CA GLY A 69 -0.41 2.52 16.04
C GLY A 69 0.01 2.02 14.69
N SER A 70 -0.55 2.62 13.65
CA SER A 70 -0.27 2.17 12.31
C SER A 70 1.10 2.65 11.83
N GLY A 71 1.61 3.69 12.46
CA GLY A 71 2.86 4.26 12.00
C GLY A 71 3.99 3.28 11.94
N SER A 72 4.06 2.37 12.90
CA SER A 72 5.19 1.45 12.91
C SER A 72 5.19 0.52 11.71
N GLY A 73 4.02 0.03 11.31
CA GLY A 73 3.94 -0.83 10.14
C GLY A 73 4.24 -0.09 8.86
N LEU A 74 3.71 1.12 8.75
CA LEU A 74 3.90 1.90 7.53
C LEU A 74 5.31 2.47 7.44
N ILE A 75 5.95 2.73 8.56
CA ILE A 75 7.34 3.16 8.53
C ILE A 75 8.20 2.08 7.89
N GLY A 76 7.98 0.82 8.27
CA GLY A 76 8.72 -0.27 7.65
C GLY A 76 8.44 -0.39 6.17
N VAL A 77 7.20 -0.20 5.78
CA VAL A 77 6.84 -0.23 4.37
C VAL A 77 7.54 0.90 3.63
N ALA A 78 7.52 2.09 4.20
CA ALA A 78 8.14 3.25 3.56
C ALA A 78 9.63 3.03 3.39
N GLU A 79 10.29 2.50 4.40
CA GLU A 79 11.72 2.24 4.30
C GLU A 79 12.03 1.25 3.21
N ARG A 80 11.21 0.20 3.11
CA ARG A 80 11.41 -0.79 2.07
C ARG A 80 11.21 -0.19 0.68
N VAL A 81 10.16 0.61 0.52
CA VAL A 81 9.89 1.24 -0.77
C VAL A 81 11.04 2.16 -1.16
N GLU A 82 11.52 2.93 -0.21
CA GLU A 82 12.63 3.86 -0.49
C GLU A 82 13.90 3.13 -0.85
N SER A 83 14.15 2.01 -0.20
CA SER A 83 15.35 1.23 -0.51
C SER A 83 15.29 0.62 -1.90
N LEU A 84 14.10 0.54 -2.47
CA LEU A 84 13.90 0.03 -3.82
C LEU A 84 13.82 1.15 -4.85
N ALA A 85 14.14 2.37 -4.46
CA ALA A 85 14.05 3.54 -5.32
C ALA A 85 12.60 3.83 -5.74
N GLY A 86 11.66 3.43 -4.91
CA GLY A 86 10.24 3.67 -5.16
C GLY A 86 9.73 4.88 -4.41
N ARG A 87 8.43 5.04 -4.43
CA ARG A 87 7.75 6.15 -3.75
C ARG A 87 6.54 5.61 -3.03
N ILE A 88 6.22 6.25 -1.91
CA ILE A 88 5.05 5.88 -1.14
C ILE A 88 4.37 7.14 -0.61
N ASP A 89 3.06 7.10 -0.60
CA ASP A 89 2.25 8.16 -0.02
C ASP A 89 1.06 7.51 0.66
N TYR A 90 0.66 8.04 1.81
CA TYR A 90 -0.50 7.49 2.49
C TYR A 90 -1.15 8.55 3.37
N GLY A 91 -2.43 8.33 3.65
CA GLY A 91 -3.18 9.24 4.47
C GLY A 91 -4.66 8.96 4.37
N THR A 92 -5.43 9.76 5.10
CA THR A 92 -6.88 9.63 5.10
C THR A 92 -7.47 10.63 4.12
N GLN A 93 -8.34 10.12 3.25
CA GLN A 93 -9.03 10.96 2.26
C GLN A 93 -10.48 10.54 2.21
N GLN A 94 -11.38 11.49 2.45
CA GLN A 94 -12.81 11.25 2.24
C GLN A 94 -13.30 9.98 2.91
N GLY A 95 -12.91 9.81 4.15
CA GLY A 95 -13.38 8.66 4.92
C GLY A 95 -12.67 7.36 4.63
N GLU A 96 -11.60 7.41 3.87
CA GLU A 96 -10.83 6.21 3.55
C GLU A 96 -9.36 6.43 3.85
N PHE A 97 -8.71 5.37 4.30
CA PHE A 97 -7.27 5.37 4.42
C PHE A 97 -6.70 4.79 3.14
N VAL A 98 -5.79 5.52 2.53
CA VAL A 98 -5.24 5.18 1.22
C VAL A 98 -3.74 5.06 1.33
N VAL A 99 -3.19 3.98 0.80
CA VAL A 99 -1.75 3.81 0.66
C VAL A 99 -1.46 3.64 -0.82
N GLU A 100 -0.56 4.48 -1.34
CA GLU A 100 -0.17 4.39 -2.74
C GLU A 100 1.34 4.18 -2.80
N VAL A 101 1.74 3.18 -3.56
CA VAL A 101 3.15 2.82 -3.71
C VAL A 101 3.47 2.76 -5.18
N TRP A 102 4.64 3.24 -5.54
CA TRP A 102 5.17 3.09 -6.89
C TRP A 102 6.56 2.47 -6.79
N LEU A 103 6.79 1.43 -7.57
CA LEU A 103 8.10 0.80 -7.68
C LEU A 103 8.56 0.82 -9.11
N PRO A 104 9.87 1.01 -9.34
CA PRO A 104 10.39 1.00 -10.70
C PRO A 104 10.31 -0.39 -11.32
N TRP A 105 10.13 -0.40 -12.64
CA TRP A 105 10.10 -1.67 -13.40
C TRP A 105 10.43 -1.40 -14.84
#